data_d1c81cceda0ce5a96c3c7646a393f1f4
#
_entry.id   d1c81cceda0ce5a96c3c7646a393f1f4
#
_cell.length_a   1.000
_cell.length_b   1.000
_cell.length_c   1.000
_cell.angle_alpha   90.00
_cell.angle_beta   90.00
_cell.angle_gamma   90.00
#
_symmetry.space_group_name_H-M   'P 1'
#
loop_
_entity.id
_entity.type
_entity.pdbx_description
1 polymer ?
#
loop_
_entity_poly.entity_id
_entity_poly.type
_entity_poly.pdbx_seq_one_letter_code
_entity_poly.pdbx_strand_id
1 'polypeptide(L)'
;GQGMPHTMGTAMKEMVNAANLAWGNFPLLSHGATEALLHHGEEWQKQAFLAPMVEGRWTGTMCLTEPHCGTDLGLLKTRAEPHPDGSYTITGTKIFITYGEHDMTENIVHLVLARLPDAPAGSKGISMFIVPKIKVNQDGSMGEPNAVRCGSIEHKMGIHGSATCVMNFDGAAGTLIGEPHKGLMAMFVMMNGARLGVGLQGLGLSERAYQNALRYARDR
;
A
#
# COMPACT_ATOMS: atom_id res chain seq x y z
N GLY A 1 6.94 3.84 15.80
CA GLY A 1 7.76 2.72 16.21
C GLY A 1 8.50 2.91 17.51
N GLN A 2 9.35 1.96 17.81
CA GLN A 2 10.15 1.93 19.05
C GLN A 2 11.44 2.76 18.96
N GLY A 3 11.59 3.65 17.98
CA GLY A 3 12.79 4.45 17.78
C GLY A 3 14.04 3.66 17.36
N MET A 4 13.86 2.43 16.86
CA MET A 4 14.97 1.61 16.40
C MET A 4 15.63 2.20 15.15
N PRO A 5 16.96 2.22 15.03
CA PRO A 5 17.64 2.62 13.81
C PRO A 5 17.22 1.77 12.62
N HIS A 6 17.10 2.39 11.44
CA HIS A 6 16.75 1.69 10.20
C HIS A 6 17.65 0.48 9.89
N THR A 7 18.93 0.57 10.24
CA THR A 7 19.91 -0.52 10.08
C THR A 7 19.50 -1.78 10.84
N MET A 8 19.01 -1.64 12.07
CA MET A 8 18.50 -2.78 12.86
C MET A 8 17.25 -3.39 12.22
N GLY A 9 16.33 -2.54 11.78
CA GLY A 9 15.12 -2.97 11.06
C GLY A 9 15.45 -3.68 9.74
N THR A 10 16.50 -3.28 9.05
CA THR A 10 16.99 -3.91 7.82
C THR A 10 17.49 -5.34 8.08
N ALA A 11 18.31 -5.55 9.10
CA ALA A 11 18.78 -6.88 9.48
C ALA A 11 17.61 -7.81 9.89
N MET A 12 16.65 -7.31 10.65
CA MET A 12 15.45 -8.07 11.00
C MET A 12 14.62 -8.45 9.77
N LYS A 13 14.42 -7.52 8.83
CA LYS A 13 13.68 -7.78 7.58
C LYS A 13 14.35 -8.83 6.72
N GLU A 14 15.69 -8.85 6.64
CA GLU A 14 16.44 -9.88 5.93
C GLU A 14 16.16 -11.27 6.52
N MET A 15 16.28 -11.43 7.84
CA MET A 15 15.99 -12.70 8.53
C MET A 15 14.55 -13.16 8.32
N VAL A 16 13.58 -12.27 8.43
CA VAL A 16 12.16 -12.59 8.24
C VAL A 16 11.89 -13.01 6.79
N ASN A 17 12.42 -12.29 5.82
CA ASN A 17 12.25 -12.61 4.40
C ASN A 17 12.91 -13.95 4.03
N ALA A 18 14.08 -14.26 4.60
CA ALA A 18 14.72 -15.54 4.42
C ALA A 18 13.91 -16.69 5.04
N ALA A 19 13.22 -16.46 6.13
CA ALA A 19 12.38 -17.46 6.81
C ALA A 19 11.03 -17.65 6.12
N ASN A 20 10.31 -16.57 5.84
CA ASN A 20 8.99 -16.56 5.20
C ASN A 20 8.74 -15.23 4.47
N LEU A 21 8.93 -15.24 3.15
CA LEU A 21 8.78 -14.05 2.32
C LEU A 21 7.34 -13.51 2.31
N ALA A 22 6.33 -14.39 2.33
CA ALA A 22 4.93 -13.95 2.37
C ALA A 22 4.64 -13.15 3.65
N TRP A 23 5.10 -13.63 4.79
CA TRP A 23 5.00 -12.92 6.07
C TRP A 23 5.81 -11.62 6.07
N GLY A 24 7.05 -11.64 5.57
CA GLY A 24 7.89 -10.44 5.46
C GLY A 24 7.32 -9.35 4.58
N ASN A 25 6.48 -9.72 3.60
CA ASN A 25 5.80 -8.80 2.70
C ASN A 25 4.59 -8.09 3.33
N PHE A 26 3.98 -8.66 4.37
CA PHE A 26 2.77 -8.15 5.00
C PHE A 26 2.92 -6.71 5.56
N PRO A 27 3.95 -6.36 6.36
CA PRO A 27 4.10 -5.01 6.90
C PRO A 27 4.69 -4.00 5.92
N LEU A 28 5.19 -4.43 4.75
CA LEU A 28 5.98 -3.60 3.85
C LEU A 28 5.22 -2.35 3.39
N LEU A 29 4.00 -2.53 2.89
CA LEU A 29 3.19 -1.42 2.35
C LEU A 29 2.51 -0.62 3.47
N SER A 30 2.19 -1.24 4.60
CA SER A 30 1.68 -0.54 5.78
C SER A 30 2.69 0.47 6.30
N HIS A 31 3.98 0.11 6.36
CA HIS A 31 5.05 1.03 6.72
C HIS A 31 5.14 2.20 5.72
N GLY A 32 5.11 1.91 4.42
CA GLY A 32 5.11 2.95 3.39
C GLY A 32 3.91 3.89 3.49
N ALA A 33 2.71 3.36 3.75
CA ALA A 33 1.49 4.15 3.92
C ALA A 33 1.58 5.07 5.14
N THR A 34 2.14 4.57 6.25
CA THR A 34 2.41 5.37 7.45
C THR A 34 3.36 6.54 7.16
N GLU A 35 4.45 6.29 6.42
CA GLU A 35 5.40 7.34 6.02
C GLU A 35 4.74 8.37 5.09
N ALA A 36 3.94 7.95 4.12
CA ALA A 36 3.23 8.85 3.23
C ALA A 36 2.25 9.76 3.99
N LEU A 37 1.50 9.18 4.94
CA LEU A 37 0.62 9.93 5.84
C LEU A 37 1.37 10.93 6.71
N LEU A 38 2.49 10.52 7.28
CA LEU A 38 3.33 11.38 8.14
C LEU A 38 3.83 12.62 7.37
N HIS A 39 4.26 12.42 6.12
CA HIS A 39 4.84 13.50 5.31
C HIS A 39 3.81 14.36 4.59
N HIS A 40 2.68 13.81 4.17
CA HIS A 40 1.73 14.48 3.28
C HIS A 40 0.31 14.58 3.84
N GLY A 41 -0.03 13.86 4.90
CA GLY A 41 -1.35 13.90 5.52
C GLY A 41 -1.63 15.22 6.22
N GLU A 42 -2.90 15.64 6.20
CA GLU A 42 -3.40 16.70 7.05
C GLU A 42 -3.39 16.27 8.53
N GLU A 43 -3.45 17.22 9.45
CA GLU A 43 -3.33 16.92 10.88
C GLU A 43 -4.42 15.94 11.38
N TRP A 44 -5.68 16.14 10.96
CA TRP A 44 -6.76 15.23 11.32
C TRP A 44 -6.55 13.80 10.74
N GLN A 45 -5.99 13.70 9.52
CA GLN A 45 -5.66 12.40 8.91
C GLN A 45 -4.58 11.68 9.72
N LYS A 46 -3.55 12.40 10.15
CA LYS A 46 -2.51 11.85 11.02
C LYS A 46 -3.10 11.36 12.34
N GLN A 47 -3.95 12.17 12.97
CA GLN A 47 -4.59 11.81 14.24
C GLN A 47 -5.52 10.58 14.09
N ALA A 48 -6.28 10.49 13.00
CA ALA A 48 -7.23 9.41 12.78
C ALA A 48 -6.55 8.08 12.35
N PHE A 49 -5.49 8.13 11.54
CA PHE A 49 -4.95 6.95 10.88
C PHE A 49 -3.60 6.47 11.41
N LEU A 50 -2.69 7.36 11.90
CA LEU A 50 -1.33 6.94 12.22
C LEU A 50 -1.25 5.97 13.40
N ALA A 51 -1.94 6.24 14.50
CA ALA A 51 -1.85 5.41 15.69
C ALA A 51 -2.26 3.94 15.40
N PRO A 52 -3.47 3.66 14.86
CA PRO A 52 -3.87 2.29 14.58
C PRO A 52 -3.01 1.60 13.51
N MET A 53 -2.42 2.34 12.56
CA MET A 53 -1.50 1.78 11.56
C MET A 53 -0.14 1.45 12.16
N VAL A 54 0.41 2.28 13.03
CA VAL A 54 1.70 2.03 13.73
C VAL A 54 1.57 0.88 14.72
N GLU A 55 0.43 0.74 15.37
CA GLU A 55 0.10 -0.37 16.27
C GLU A 55 -0.16 -1.70 15.54
N GLY A 56 -0.33 -1.66 14.22
CA GLY A 56 -0.65 -2.84 13.40
C GLY A 56 -2.10 -3.30 13.48
N ARG A 57 -3.00 -2.51 14.08
CA ARG A 57 -4.44 -2.77 14.05
C ARG A 57 -5.05 -2.53 12.67
N TRP A 58 -4.49 -1.60 11.92
CA TRP A 58 -4.84 -1.33 10.54
C TRP A 58 -3.64 -1.51 9.63
N THR A 59 -3.87 -2.00 8.42
CA THR A 59 -2.82 -2.13 7.39
C THR A 59 -2.99 -1.07 6.31
N GLY A 60 -1.93 -0.89 5.52
CA GLY A 60 -1.94 0.02 4.38
C GLY A 60 -1.59 -0.68 3.08
N THR A 61 -2.12 -0.20 1.96
CA THR A 61 -1.80 -0.68 0.61
C THR A 61 -1.42 0.46 -0.32
N MET A 62 -0.79 0.10 -1.43
CA MET A 62 -0.38 1.01 -2.50
C MET A 62 -1.12 0.64 -3.78
N CYS A 63 -2.06 1.49 -4.23
CA CYS A 63 -2.97 1.21 -5.34
C CYS A 63 -2.67 2.10 -6.55
N LEU A 64 -1.74 1.64 -7.42
CA LEU A 64 -1.30 2.36 -8.61
C LEU A 64 -1.84 1.73 -9.90
N THR A 65 -1.46 0.47 -10.12
CA THR A 65 -1.60 -0.27 -11.38
C THR A 65 -3.07 -0.52 -11.71
N GLU A 66 -3.42 -0.33 -12.98
CA GLU A 66 -4.73 -0.64 -13.54
C GLU A 66 -4.59 -1.70 -14.65
N PRO A 67 -5.67 -2.37 -15.08
CA PRO A 67 -5.59 -3.45 -16.09
C PRO A 67 -4.89 -3.05 -17.40
N HIS A 68 -4.92 -1.77 -17.75
CA HIS A 68 -4.35 -1.25 -18.99
C HIS A 68 -3.09 -0.43 -18.81
N CYS A 69 -2.66 -0.15 -17.56
CA CYS A 69 -1.45 0.65 -17.29
C CYS A 69 -0.81 0.29 -15.94
N GLY A 70 0.50 0.22 -15.94
CA GLY A 70 1.31 -0.03 -14.74
C GLY A 70 2.63 0.70 -14.85
N THR A 71 3.40 0.45 -15.89
CA THR A 71 4.66 1.16 -16.16
C THR A 71 4.40 2.63 -16.53
N ASP A 72 3.44 2.89 -17.41
CA ASP A 72 2.99 4.25 -17.74
C ASP A 72 1.72 4.61 -16.97
N LEU A 73 1.86 5.12 -15.76
CA LEU A 73 0.75 5.62 -14.94
C LEU A 73 0.08 6.88 -15.51
N GLY A 74 0.69 7.51 -16.54
CA GLY A 74 0.08 8.62 -17.26
C GLY A 74 -1.25 8.25 -17.92
N LEU A 75 -1.50 6.96 -18.15
CA LEU A 75 -2.74 6.42 -18.74
C LEU A 75 -3.82 6.05 -17.72
N LEU A 76 -3.58 6.23 -16.43
CA LEU A 76 -4.48 5.92 -15.32
C LEU A 76 -5.87 6.54 -15.52
N LYS A 77 -6.93 5.75 -15.29
CA LYS A 77 -8.34 6.11 -15.52
C LYS A 77 -9.18 6.17 -14.24
N THR A 78 -8.72 5.66 -13.11
CA THR A 78 -9.42 5.80 -11.82
C THR A 78 -9.73 7.28 -11.58
N ARG A 79 -10.98 7.60 -11.24
CA ARG A 79 -11.47 8.96 -11.05
C ARG A 79 -11.76 9.24 -9.59
N ALA A 80 -11.60 10.50 -9.22
CA ALA A 80 -11.96 11.04 -7.92
C ALA A 80 -12.87 12.26 -8.15
N GLU A 81 -14.14 12.14 -7.80
CA GLU A 81 -15.14 13.20 -7.94
C GLU A 81 -15.28 13.94 -6.61
N PRO A 82 -15.03 15.26 -6.55
CA PRO A 82 -15.07 16.04 -5.33
C PRO A 82 -16.50 16.30 -4.85
N HIS A 83 -16.67 16.38 -3.52
CA HIS A 83 -17.91 16.78 -2.86
C HIS A 83 -17.74 18.10 -2.09
N PRO A 84 -18.85 18.83 -1.81
CA PRO A 84 -18.78 20.11 -1.08
C PRO A 84 -18.21 20.00 0.34
N ASP A 85 -18.26 18.83 0.95
CA ASP A 85 -17.73 18.54 2.29
C ASP A 85 -16.23 18.24 2.31
N GLY A 86 -15.55 18.33 1.17
CA GLY A 86 -14.12 18.01 1.02
C GLY A 86 -13.81 16.52 0.86
N SER A 87 -14.81 15.65 0.87
CA SER A 87 -14.65 14.24 0.53
C SER A 87 -14.65 14.02 -0.99
N TYR A 88 -14.32 12.79 -1.39
CA TYR A 88 -14.27 12.38 -2.80
C TYR A 88 -14.94 11.03 -3.00
N THR A 89 -15.60 10.86 -4.14
CA THR A 89 -16.03 9.54 -4.63
C THR A 89 -14.98 8.96 -5.57
N ILE A 90 -14.43 7.81 -5.21
CA ILE A 90 -13.39 7.12 -5.97
C ILE A 90 -14.01 5.98 -6.78
N THR A 91 -13.79 5.99 -8.10
CA THR A 91 -14.32 4.95 -9.01
C THR A 91 -13.22 4.45 -9.95
N GLY A 92 -12.98 3.13 -9.93
CA GLY A 92 -12.00 2.47 -10.79
C GLY A 92 -11.57 1.12 -10.26
N THR A 93 -10.70 0.44 -11.03
CA THR A 93 -10.16 -0.88 -10.67
C THR A 93 -8.64 -0.83 -10.61
N LYS A 94 -8.08 -1.33 -9.53
CA LYS A 94 -6.64 -1.48 -9.32
C LYS A 94 -6.27 -2.95 -9.27
N ILE A 95 -5.16 -3.32 -9.92
CA ILE A 95 -4.69 -4.70 -9.98
C ILE A 95 -3.32 -4.85 -9.31
N PHE A 96 -3.00 -6.09 -8.97
CA PHE A 96 -1.74 -6.46 -8.30
C PHE A 96 -1.55 -5.80 -6.94
N ILE A 97 -2.65 -5.61 -6.20
CA ILE A 97 -2.59 -4.95 -4.89
C ILE A 97 -2.21 -5.98 -3.83
N THR A 98 -0.99 -5.84 -3.33
CA THR A 98 -0.45 -6.68 -2.25
C THR A 98 -1.23 -6.45 -0.98
N TYR A 99 -1.78 -7.56 -0.42
CA TYR A 99 -2.64 -7.55 0.77
C TYR A 99 -3.82 -6.56 0.65
N GLY A 100 -4.39 -6.44 -0.56
CA GLY A 100 -5.55 -5.58 -0.81
C GLY A 100 -6.80 -6.00 -0.05
N GLU A 101 -6.92 -7.30 0.28
CA GLU A 101 -8.01 -7.85 1.08
C GLU A 101 -7.50 -8.96 1.99
N HIS A 102 -7.89 -8.93 3.25
CA HIS A 102 -7.63 -9.94 4.28
C HIS A 102 -8.47 -9.65 5.53
N ASP A 103 -8.45 -10.59 6.48
CA ASP A 103 -9.16 -10.54 7.76
C ASP A 103 -8.22 -10.48 8.98
N MET A 104 -6.93 -10.17 8.76
CA MET A 104 -5.90 -10.16 9.81
C MET A 104 -5.89 -8.87 10.64
N THR A 105 -6.58 -7.82 10.19
CA THR A 105 -6.63 -6.51 10.86
C THR A 105 -8.04 -5.93 10.81
N GLU A 106 -8.30 -4.96 11.68
CA GLU A 106 -9.61 -4.32 11.82
C GLU A 106 -9.99 -3.51 10.57
N ASN A 107 -9.01 -2.91 9.87
CA ASN A 107 -9.22 -2.10 8.68
C ASN A 107 -8.02 -2.17 7.73
N ILE A 108 -8.27 -1.86 6.45
CA ILE A 108 -7.24 -1.72 5.42
C ILE A 108 -7.36 -0.32 4.82
N VAL A 109 -6.27 0.44 4.86
CA VAL A 109 -6.19 1.82 4.36
C VAL A 109 -5.53 1.80 2.99
N HIS A 110 -6.30 1.97 1.93
CA HIS A 110 -5.80 2.01 0.56
C HIS A 110 -5.32 3.43 0.20
N LEU A 111 -4.04 3.58 -0.20
CA LEU A 111 -3.55 4.80 -0.82
C LEU A 111 -3.70 4.67 -2.34
N VAL A 112 -4.69 5.37 -2.89
CA VAL A 112 -5.18 5.19 -4.27
C VAL A 112 -4.77 6.37 -5.14
N LEU A 113 -4.10 6.09 -6.26
CA LEU A 113 -3.87 7.07 -7.31
C LEU A 113 -5.10 7.21 -8.19
N ALA A 114 -5.60 8.44 -8.33
CA ALA A 114 -6.77 8.77 -9.14
C ALA A 114 -6.65 10.16 -9.78
N ARG A 115 -7.54 10.47 -10.71
CA ARG A 115 -7.62 11.77 -11.39
C ARG A 115 -8.82 12.56 -10.93
N LEU A 116 -8.60 13.85 -10.70
CA LEU A 116 -9.67 14.84 -10.57
C LEU A 116 -10.29 15.16 -11.95
N PRO A 117 -11.52 15.70 -12.01
CA PRO A 117 -12.18 16.02 -13.30
C PRO A 117 -11.38 16.98 -14.19
N ASP A 118 -10.69 17.94 -13.58
CA ASP A 118 -9.90 18.99 -14.22
C ASP A 118 -8.41 18.64 -14.36
N ALA A 119 -8.04 17.39 -14.08
CA ALA A 119 -6.65 16.97 -14.05
C ALA A 119 -5.98 17.07 -15.43
N PRO A 120 -4.77 17.65 -15.52
CA PRO A 120 -4.00 17.63 -16.75
C PRO A 120 -3.68 16.19 -17.18
N ALA A 121 -3.50 15.97 -18.47
CA ALA A 121 -3.14 14.67 -19.02
C ALA A 121 -1.75 14.19 -18.53
N GLY A 122 -1.53 12.89 -18.57
CA GLY A 122 -0.27 12.28 -18.20
C GLY A 122 -0.06 12.20 -16.68
N SER A 123 1.17 11.94 -16.26
CA SER A 123 1.54 11.75 -14.85
C SER A 123 1.36 12.99 -13.97
N LYS A 124 1.36 14.17 -14.57
CA LYS A 124 1.19 15.45 -13.86
C LYS A 124 -0.24 15.71 -13.34
N GLY A 125 -1.22 14.91 -13.76
CA GLY A 125 -2.61 15.04 -13.31
C GLY A 125 -3.03 14.03 -12.25
N ILE A 126 -2.09 13.29 -11.67
CA ILE A 126 -2.38 12.23 -10.72
C ILE A 126 -2.40 12.78 -9.30
N SER A 127 -3.49 12.53 -8.59
CA SER A 127 -3.66 12.83 -7.15
C SER A 127 -3.69 11.54 -6.34
N MET A 128 -3.44 11.61 -5.03
CA MET A 128 -3.46 10.47 -4.13
C MET A 128 -4.57 10.61 -3.08
N PHE A 129 -5.26 9.51 -2.81
CA PHE A 129 -6.41 9.49 -1.90
C PHE A 129 -6.26 8.40 -0.86
N ILE A 130 -6.69 8.69 0.37
CA ILE A 130 -6.93 7.72 1.43
C ILE A 130 -8.32 7.15 1.22
N VAL A 131 -8.43 5.85 1.01
CA VAL A 131 -9.70 5.13 0.80
C VAL A 131 -9.71 3.91 1.72
N PRO A 132 -10.23 4.02 2.95
CA PRO A 132 -10.26 2.89 3.87
C PRO A 132 -11.33 1.88 3.47
N LYS A 133 -11.11 0.58 3.77
CA LYS A 133 -12.09 -0.50 3.60
C LYS A 133 -13.33 -0.27 4.45
N ILE A 134 -13.15 0.16 5.69
CA ILE A 134 -14.20 0.64 6.60
C ILE A 134 -13.97 2.13 6.76
N LYS A 135 -15.01 2.94 6.54
CA LYS A 135 -14.93 4.40 6.66
C LYS A 135 -14.41 4.80 8.04
N VAL A 136 -13.66 5.89 8.08
CA VAL A 136 -13.08 6.42 9.31
C VAL A 136 -13.56 7.86 9.47
N ASN A 137 -14.14 8.16 10.64
CA ASN A 137 -14.59 9.48 11.01
C ASN A 137 -13.39 10.37 11.38
N GLN A 138 -13.59 11.68 11.44
CA GLN A 138 -12.51 12.63 11.81
C GLN A 138 -11.97 12.40 13.23
N ASP A 139 -12.76 11.82 14.13
CA ASP A 139 -12.34 11.45 15.48
C ASP A 139 -11.56 10.12 15.54
N GLY A 140 -11.34 9.46 14.40
CA GLY A 140 -10.65 8.18 14.29
C GLY A 140 -11.53 6.96 14.54
N SER A 141 -12.81 7.12 14.84
CA SER A 141 -13.73 6.00 15.00
C SER A 141 -14.06 5.35 13.65
N MET A 142 -14.24 4.03 13.66
CA MET A 142 -14.69 3.28 12.48
C MET A 142 -16.19 3.48 12.25
N GLY A 143 -16.55 3.71 10.99
CA GLY A 143 -17.93 3.86 10.53
C GLY A 143 -18.43 2.63 9.78
N GLU A 144 -19.24 2.88 8.76
CA GLU A 144 -19.82 1.84 7.91
C GLU A 144 -18.79 1.30 6.89
N PRO A 145 -18.98 0.08 6.37
CA PRO A 145 -18.21 -0.44 5.26
C PRO A 145 -18.19 0.52 4.07
N ASN A 146 -17.03 0.67 3.45
CA ASN A 146 -16.87 1.49 2.25
C ASN A 146 -17.15 0.67 0.99
N ALA A 147 -17.40 1.34 -0.14
CA ALA A 147 -17.63 0.71 -1.43
C ALA A 147 -16.30 0.24 -2.09
N VAL A 148 -15.53 -0.53 -1.32
CA VAL A 148 -14.26 -1.15 -1.73
C VAL A 148 -14.44 -2.66 -1.70
N ARG A 149 -14.15 -3.34 -2.81
CA ARG A 149 -14.32 -4.80 -2.90
C ARG A 149 -13.14 -5.46 -3.60
N CYS A 150 -12.71 -6.60 -3.07
CA CYS A 150 -11.82 -7.51 -3.78
C CYS A 150 -12.60 -8.24 -4.89
N GLY A 151 -12.18 -8.07 -6.13
CA GLY A 151 -12.77 -8.74 -7.27
C GLY A 151 -12.19 -10.14 -7.49
N SER A 152 -10.88 -10.29 -7.25
CA SER A 152 -10.18 -11.58 -7.36
C SER A 152 -8.84 -11.52 -6.64
N ILE A 153 -8.28 -12.71 -6.38
CA ILE A 153 -6.91 -12.89 -5.91
C ILE A 153 -6.12 -13.55 -7.03
N GLU A 154 -4.93 -13.05 -7.31
CA GLU A 154 -4.06 -13.54 -8.37
C GLU A 154 -3.50 -14.93 -8.05
N HIS A 155 -3.50 -15.81 -9.05
CA HIS A 155 -2.76 -17.06 -9.02
C HIS A 155 -1.31 -16.80 -9.44
N LYS A 156 -0.36 -16.94 -8.51
CA LYS A 156 1.04 -16.54 -8.71
C LYS A 156 1.98 -17.75 -8.78
N MET A 157 3.17 -17.53 -9.34
CA MET A 157 4.26 -18.54 -9.36
C MET A 157 4.85 -18.78 -7.97
N GLY A 158 4.79 -17.82 -7.08
CA GLY A 158 5.33 -17.87 -5.72
C GLY A 158 4.65 -16.88 -4.79
N ILE A 159 5.11 -16.80 -3.54
CA ILE A 159 4.54 -15.95 -2.49
C ILE A 159 3.04 -16.23 -2.30
N HIS A 160 2.65 -17.51 -2.36
CA HIS A 160 1.24 -17.91 -2.32
C HIS A 160 0.51 -17.50 -1.05
N GLY A 161 1.22 -17.37 0.08
CA GLY A 161 0.67 -16.88 1.35
C GLY A 161 0.46 -15.36 1.42
N SER A 162 0.83 -14.60 0.35
CA SER A 162 0.59 -13.15 0.24
C SER A 162 -0.53 -12.92 -0.78
N ALA A 163 -1.70 -12.46 -0.34
CA ALA A 163 -2.79 -12.13 -1.23
C ALA A 163 -2.40 -10.96 -2.16
N THR A 164 -2.54 -11.15 -3.46
CA THR A 164 -2.35 -10.11 -4.48
C THR A 164 -3.70 -9.90 -5.17
N CYS A 165 -4.31 -8.76 -4.93
CA CYS A 165 -5.74 -8.56 -5.18
C CYS A 165 -6.00 -7.65 -6.38
N VAL A 166 -7.14 -7.89 -7.03
CA VAL A 166 -7.84 -6.90 -7.86
C VAL A 166 -8.81 -6.16 -6.97
N MET A 167 -8.63 -4.85 -6.82
CA MET A 167 -9.47 -4.02 -5.96
C MET A 167 -10.40 -3.14 -6.80
N ASN A 168 -11.70 -3.25 -6.56
CA ASN A 168 -12.73 -2.42 -7.18
C ASN A 168 -13.19 -1.33 -6.21
N PHE A 169 -13.14 -0.10 -6.66
CA PHE A 169 -13.64 1.08 -5.97
C PHE A 169 -14.92 1.51 -6.72
N ASP A 170 -16.07 1.17 -6.17
CA ASP A 170 -17.38 1.34 -6.83
C ASP A 170 -18.12 2.55 -6.24
N GLY A 171 -17.53 3.73 -6.34
CA GLY A 171 -18.01 4.92 -5.67
C GLY A 171 -17.56 5.00 -4.20
N ALA A 172 -16.36 4.53 -3.92
CA ALA A 172 -15.80 4.50 -2.57
C ALA A 172 -15.52 5.91 -2.04
N ALA A 173 -15.86 6.16 -0.78
CA ALA A 173 -15.53 7.41 -0.11
C ALA A 173 -14.02 7.49 0.17
N GLY A 174 -13.41 8.63 -0.15
CA GLY A 174 -12.00 8.88 0.08
C GLY A 174 -11.71 10.33 0.42
N THR A 175 -10.49 10.60 0.88
CA THR A 175 -10.00 11.95 1.16
C THR A 175 -8.66 12.17 0.48
N LEU A 176 -8.44 13.36 -0.04
CA LEU A 176 -7.17 13.72 -0.68
C LEU A 176 -6.04 13.73 0.36
N ILE A 177 -4.89 13.20 -0.02
CA ILE A 177 -3.66 13.32 0.76
C ILE A 177 -2.62 14.13 -0.02
N GLY A 178 -2.07 15.15 0.62
CA GLY A 178 -1.19 16.12 -0.02
C GLY A 178 -1.93 17.08 -0.96
N GLU A 179 -1.23 17.63 -1.93
CA GLU A 179 -1.77 18.59 -2.89
C GLU A 179 -2.41 17.93 -4.10
N PRO A 180 -3.45 18.54 -4.71
CA PRO A 180 -3.97 18.09 -6.01
C PRO A 180 -2.86 17.99 -7.06
N HIS A 181 -2.90 16.94 -7.89
CA HIS A 181 -1.95 16.68 -8.98
C HIS A 181 -0.49 16.41 -8.54
N LYS A 182 -0.25 16.21 -7.24
CA LYS A 182 1.04 15.82 -6.66
C LYS A 182 1.06 14.38 -6.12
N GLY A 183 0.03 13.61 -6.41
CA GLY A 183 -0.16 12.27 -5.85
C GLY A 183 0.96 11.29 -6.19
N LEU A 184 1.52 11.37 -7.41
CA LEU A 184 2.65 10.50 -7.77
C LEU A 184 3.90 10.85 -6.95
N MET A 185 4.16 12.13 -6.69
CA MET A 185 5.27 12.56 -5.83
C MET A 185 5.09 12.05 -4.40
N ALA A 186 3.89 12.16 -3.84
CA ALA A 186 3.57 11.65 -2.51
C ALA A 186 3.71 10.11 -2.45
N MET A 187 3.28 9.40 -3.50
CA MET A 187 3.41 7.95 -3.63
C MET A 187 4.88 7.50 -3.68
N PHE A 188 5.80 8.31 -4.20
CA PHE A 188 7.24 7.98 -4.21
C PHE A 188 7.84 7.81 -2.82
N VAL A 189 7.27 8.40 -1.78
CA VAL A 189 7.67 8.14 -0.38
C VAL A 189 7.52 6.65 -0.06
N MET A 190 6.37 6.06 -0.41
CA MET A 190 6.13 4.62 -0.27
C MET A 190 7.03 3.79 -1.19
N MET A 191 7.12 4.17 -2.46
CA MET A 191 7.86 3.42 -3.47
C MET A 191 9.36 3.34 -3.14
N ASN A 192 9.96 4.38 -2.61
CA ASN A 192 11.38 4.37 -2.24
C ASN A 192 11.65 3.38 -1.09
N GLY A 193 10.81 3.37 -0.07
CA GLY A 193 10.88 2.38 1.01
C GLY A 193 10.65 0.95 0.51
N ALA A 194 9.66 0.77 -0.37
CA ALA A 194 9.34 -0.54 -0.95
C ALA A 194 10.49 -1.08 -1.83
N ARG A 195 11.15 -0.24 -2.63
CA ARG A 195 12.31 -0.65 -3.45
C ARG A 195 13.44 -1.23 -2.60
N LEU A 196 13.79 -0.56 -1.51
CA LEU A 196 14.78 -1.08 -0.57
C LEU A 196 14.33 -2.39 0.07
N GLY A 197 13.06 -2.45 0.49
CA GLY A 197 12.46 -3.66 1.08
C GLY A 197 12.49 -4.86 0.12
N VAL A 198 12.16 -4.65 -1.15
CA VAL A 198 12.21 -5.71 -2.19
C VAL A 198 13.65 -6.13 -2.48
N GLY A 199 14.62 -5.20 -2.47
CA GLY A 199 16.05 -5.54 -2.53
C GLY A 199 16.48 -6.49 -1.41
N LEU A 200 16.01 -6.24 -0.18
CA LEU A 200 16.24 -7.12 0.97
C LEU A 200 15.57 -8.49 0.85
N GLN A 201 14.40 -8.58 0.20
CA GLN A 201 13.76 -9.85 -0.10
C GLN A 201 14.65 -10.72 -1.00
N GLY A 202 15.20 -10.12 -2.06
CA GLY A 202 16.13 -10.80 -2.94
C GLY A 202 17.40 -11.27 -2.21
N LEU A 203 17.98 -10.43 -1.37
CA LEU A 203 19.16 -10.77 -0.56
C LEU A 203 18.86 -11.95 0.39
N GLY A 204 17.78 -11.86 1.17
CA GLY A 204 17.41 -12.90 2.14
C GLY A 204 17.15 -14.27 1.49
N LEU A 205 16.47 -14.29 0.33
CA LEU A 205 16.27 -15.54 -0.42
C LEU A 205 17.57 -16.10 -1.00
N SER A 206 18.46 -15.26 -1.52
CA SER A 206 19.76 -15.66 -2.04
C SER A 206 20.65 -16.25 -0.95
N GLU A 207 20.69 -15.61 0.21
CA GLU A 207 21.44 -16.10 1.38
C GLU A 207 20.92 -17.47 1.84
N ARG A 208 19.60 -17.63 1.95
CA ARG A 208 19.00 -18.92 2.32
C ARG A 208 19.34 -20.02 1.31
N ALA A 209 19.24 -19.71 0.01
CA ALA A 209 19.58 -20.67 -1.04
C ALA A 209 21.06 -21.06 -0.98
N TYR A 210 21.95 -20.09 -0.79
CA TYR A 210 23.39 -20.32 -0.64
C TYR A 210 23.72 -21.20 0.56
N GLN A 211 23.19 -20.91 1.74
CA GLN A 211 23.44 -21.70 2.95
C GLN A 211 22.95 -23.14 2.82
N ASN A 212 21.80 -23.35 2.19
CA ASN A 212 21.29 -24.71 1.93
C ASN A 212 22.18 -25.48 0.94
N ALA A 213 22.61 -24.84 -0.14
CA ALA A 213 23.49 -25.43 -1.14
C ALA A 213 24.87 -25.78 -0.53
N LEU A 214 25.43 -24.88 0.28
CA LEU A 214 26.71 -25.08 0.96
C LEU A 214 26.65 -26.26 1.94
N ARG A 215 25.59 -26.36 2.73
CA ARG A 215 25.38 -27.50 3.64
C ARG A 215 25.31 -28.79 2.85
N TYR A 216 24.47 -28.85 1.83
CA TYR A 216 24.32 -30.03 0.99
C TYR A 216 25.65 -30.47 0.35
N ALA A 217 26.44 -29.52 -0.15
CA ALA A 217 27.75 -29.82 -0.76
C ALA A 217 28.78 -30.33 0.24
N ARG A 218 28.68 -29.93 1.53
CA ARG A 218 29.57 -30.45 2.59
C ARG A 218 29.16 -31.84 3.10
N ASP A 219 27.88 -32.15 3.06
CA ASP A 219 27.31 -33.40 3.53
C ASP A 219 27.47 -34.54 2.48
N ARG A 220 27.81 -34.20 1.24
CA ARG A 220 28.08 -35.12 0.11
C ARG A 220 29.58 -35.43 0.00
#